data_682cbbaff621f6f2127c0814a146ab55
#
_entry.id   682cbbaff621f6f2127c0814a146ab55
#
_cell.length_a   1.000
_cell.length_b   1.000
_cell.length_c   1.000
_cell.angle_alpha   90.00
_cell.angle_beta   90.00
_cell.angle_gamma   90.00
#
_symmetry.space_group_name_H-M   'P 1'
#
loop_
_entity.id
_entity.type
_entity.pdbx_description
1 polymer ?
#
loop_
_entity_poly.entity_id
_entity_poly.type
_entity_poly.pdbx_seq_one_letter_code
_entity_poly.pdbx_strand_id
1 'polypeptide(L)'
;MDNFFKNNWWKLLGIGLILYSIIAGFLIRIPELPIIRESIRNLFFHVVMWFSMMVMFGTSLVRSLRYLSTFEIKHDVYAIQSVNVGLFFGIMGIVTGMEWANFTWGTPWTNDPQLNGAAITILAYFAYLVLRR
;
A
#
# COMPACT_ATOMS: atom_id res chain seq x y z
N MET A 1 6.11 25.17 -22.03
CA MET A 1 5.68 24.86 -20.65
C MET A 1 4.24 24.34 -20.60
N ASP A 2 3.34 24.78 -21.45
CA ASP A 2 1.91 24.43 -21.41
C ASP A 2 1.59 22.94 -21.63
N ASN A 3 2.35 22.25 -22.47
CA ASN A 3 2.13 20.82 -22.73
C ASN A 3 2.55 19.91 -21.56
N PHE A 4 3.53 20.33 -20.75
CA PHE A 4 3.96 19.56 -19.58
C PHE A 4 2.86 19.54 -18.51
N PHE A 5 2.30 20.69 -18.16
CA PHE A 5 1.23 20.78 -17.17
C PHE A 5 -0.04 20.09 -17.66
N LYS A 6 -0.40 20.24 -18.94
CA LYS A 6 -1.59 19.65 -19.53
C LYS A 6 -1.54 18.11 -19.51
N ASN A 7 -0.37 17.52 -19.71
CA ASN A 7 -0.21 16.04 -19.73
C ASN A 7 0.08 15.43 -18.35
N ASN A 8 0.56 16.20 -17.37
CA ASN A 8 0.98 15.67 -16.08
C ASN A 8 0.20 16.27 -14.89
N TRP A 9 -0.89 17.00 -15.12
CA TRP A 9 -1.68 17.64 -14.06
C TRP A 9 -2.13 16.66 -12.99
N TRP A 10 -2.54 15.44 -13.35
CA TRP A 10 -2.96 14.41 -12.43
C TRP A 10 -1.83 13.89 -11.55
N LYS A 11 -0.58 13.88 -12.06
CA LYS A 11 0.60 13.53 -11.26
C LYS A 11 0.90 14.60 -10.23
N LEU A 12 0.81 15.88 -10.64
CA LEU A 12 0.99 17.03 -9.74
C LEU A 12 -0.09 17.05 -8.67
N LEU A 13 -1.34 16.79 -9.05
CA LEU A 13 -2.45 16.64 -8.11
C LEU A 13 -2.18 15.49 -7.13
N GLY A 14 -1.76 14.34 -7.62
CA GLY A 14 -1.41 13.19 -6.77
C GLY A 14 -0.30 13.51 -5.77
N ILE A 15 0.79 14.14 -6.22
CA ILE A 15 1.88 14.59 -5.33
C ILE A 15 1.35 15.58 -4.29
N GLY A 16 0.56 16.57 -4.71
CA GLY A 16 -0.04 17.55 -3.82
C GLY A 16 -0.94 16.93 -2.75
N LEU A 17 -1.77 15.94 -3.12
CA LEU A 17 -2.63 15.22 -2.19
C LEU A 17 -1.82 14.36 -1.21
N ILE A 18 -0.74 13.72 -1.65
CA ILE A 18 0.17 12.97 -0.77
C ILE A 18 0.82 13.90 0.24
N LEU A 19 1.39 15.01 -0.21
CA LEU A 19 2.00 16.01 0.68
C LEU A 19 0.98 16.58 1.67
N TYR A 20 -0.22 16.93 1.19
CA TYR A 20 -1.32 17.37 2.05
C TYR A 20 -1.66 16.32 3.11
N SER A 21 -1.80 15.05 2.72
CA SER A 21 -2.13 13.96 3.66
C SER A 21 -1.05 13.76 4.72
N ILE A 22 0.23 13.86 4.34
CA ILE A 22 1.35 13.77 5.28
C ILE A 22 1.31 14.94 6.26
N ILE A 23 1.26 16.17 5.76
CA ILE A 23 1.27 17.38 6.59
C ILE A 23 0.04 17.41 7.50
N ALA A 24 -1.15 17.17 6.94
CA ALA A 24 -2.40 17.16 7.70
C ALA A 24 -2.40 16.04 8.77
N GLY A 25 -1.93 14.84 8.42
CA GLY A 25 -1.83 13.71 9.36
C GLY A 25 -0.98 14.03 10.59
N PHE A 26 0.07 14.86 10.45
CA PHE A 26 0.88 15.30 11.59
C PHE A 26 0.31 16.51 12.33
N LEU A 27 -0.39 17.42 11.66
CA LEU A 27 -0.84 18.69 12.25
C LEU A 27 -2.26 18.65 12.81
N ILE A 28 -3.12 17.72 12.37
CA ILE A 28 -4.50 17.61 12.85
C ILE A 28 -4.49 17.27 14.34
N ARG A 29 -5.32 17.97 15.11
CA ARG A 29 -5.59 17.61 16.49
C ARG A 29 -6.39 16.32 16.53
N ILE A 30 -5.87 15.32 17.23
CA ILE A 30 -6.52 14.03 17.44
C ILE A 30 -7.08 13.94 18.86
N PRO A 31 -8.19 13.20 19.07
CA PRO A 31 -8.71 12.96 20.39
C PRO A 31 -7.70 12.14 21.22
N GLU A 32 -7.47 12.53 22.46
CA GLU A 32 -6.64 11.77 23.40
C GLU A 32 -7.41 10.52 23.85
N LEU A 33 -7.04 9.38 23.32
CA LEU A 33 -7.57 8.09 23.76
C LEU A 33 -6.62 7.44 24.78
N PRO A 34 -7.14 6.81 25.85
CA PRO A 34 -6.33 6.36 26.99
C PRO A 34 -5.18 5.40 26.64
N ILE A 35 -5.35 4.56 25.61
CA ILE A 35 -4.37 3.53 25.20
C ILE A 35 -3.61 3.95 23.96
N ILE A 36 -4.31 4.50 22.97
CA ILE A 36 -3.77 4.71 21.62
C ILE A 36 -3.04 6.05 21.50
N ARG A 37 -3.47 7.09 22.26
CA ARG A 37 -2.84 8.43 22.28
C ARG A 37 -2.42 8.92 20.88
N GLU A 38 -1.21 9.44 20.77
CA GLU A 38 -0.64 9.93 19.50
C GLU A 38 -0.42 8.82 18.44
N SER A 39 -0.35 7.56 18.84
CA SER A 39 -0.16 6.45 17.89
C SER A 39 -1.34 6.27 16.91
N ILE A 40 -2.51 6.84 17.23
CA ILE A 40 -3.66 6.89 16.32
C ILE A 40 -3.33 7.59 14.98
N ARG A 41 -2.33 8.47 14.96
CA ARG A 41 -1.85 9.12 13.72
C ARG A 41 -1.37 8.11 12.69
N ASN A 42 -0.88 6.96 13.15
CA ASN A 42 -0.43 5.90 12.25
C ASN A 42 -1.57 5.37 11.36
N LEU A 43 -2.84 5.45 11.79
CA LEU A 43 -3.98 5.06 10.96
C LEU A 43 -4.04 5.82 9.63
N PHE A 44 -3.67 7.11 9.62
CA PHE A 44 -3.68 7.91 8.39
C PHE A 44 -2.71 7.37 7.33
N PHE A 45 -1.65 6.70 7.74
CA PHE A 45 -0.65 6.11 6.86
C PHE A 45 -0.87 4.62 6.65
N HIS A 46 -0.99 3.87 7.73
CA HIS A 46 -1.12 2.43 7.74
C HIS A 46 -2.33 1.93 6.92
N VAL A 47 -3.51 2.50 7.16
CA VAL A 47 -4.74 2.10 6.45
C VAL A 47 -4.65 2.40 4.96
N VAL A 48 -4.10 3.56 4.59
CA VAL A 48 -3.92 3.94 3.18
C VAL A 48 -2.96 2.98 2.46
N MET A 49 -1.89 2.51 3.12
CA MET A 49 -0.96 1.54 2.55
C MET A 49 -1.67 0.21 2.21
N TRP A 50 -2.51 -0.30 3.12
CA TRP A 50 -3.28 -1.53 2.89
C TRP A 50 -4.28 -1.40 1.76
N PHE A 51 -5.05 -0.30 1.71
CA PHE A 51 -5.98 -0.07 0.60
C PHE A 51 -5.25 0.06 -0.74
N SER A 52 -4.12 0.76 -0.77
CA SER A 52 -3.30 0.88 -1.98
C SER A 52 -2.79 -0.49 -2.44
N MET A 53 -2.30 -1.32 -1.53
CA MET A 53 -1.89 -2.70 -1.82
C MET A 53 -3.06 -3.51 -2.42
N MET A 54 -4.23 -3.48 -1.79
CA MET A 54 -5.41 -4.22 -2.27
C MET A 54 -5.82 -3.79 -3.68
N VAL A 55 -5.84 -2.49 -3.96
CA VAL A 55 -6.16 -1.96 -5.29
C VAL A 55 -5.14 -2.42 -6.33
N MET A 56 -3.86 -2.40 -5.98
CA MET A 56 -2.80 -2.84 -6.89
C MET A 56 -2.86 -4.34 -7.16
N PHE A 57 -3.07 -5.16 -6.14
CA PHE A 57 -3.22 -6.62 -6.32
C PHE A 57 -4.50 -6.97 -7.07
N GLY A 58 -5.61 -6.28 -6.82
CA GLY A 58 -6.85 -6.41 -7.60
C GLY A 58 -6.64 -6.04 -9.07
N THR A 59 -5.90 -4.96 -9.33
CA THR A 59 -5.52 -4.56 -10.69
C THR A 59 -4.67 -5.64 -11.37
N SER A 60 -3.69 -6.20 -10.66
CA SER A 60 -2.87 -7.30 -11.16
C SER A 60 -3.71 -8.51 -11.52
N LEU A 61 -4.65 -8.91 -10.66
CA LEU A 61 -5.56 -10.03 -10.92
C LEU A 61 -6.37 -9.80 -12.21
N VAL A 62 -7.00 -8.63 -12.35
CA VAL A 62 -7.79 -8.30 -13.54
C VAL A 62 -6.92 -8.33 -14.81
N ARG A 63 -5.70 -7.81 -14.73
CA ARG A 63 -4.77 -7.82 -15.86
C ARG A 63 -4.27 -9.22 -16.19
N SER A 64 -4.01 -10.05 -15.20
CA SER A 64 -3.64 -11.46 -15.40
C SER A 64 -4.76 -12.26 -16.08
N LEU A 65 -6.02 -12.07 -15.65
CA LEU A 65 -7.18 -12.71 -16.29
C LEU A 65 -7.34 -12.25 -17.74
N ARG A 66 -7.13 -10.96 -18.02
CA ARG A 66 -7.14 -10.44 -19.39
C ARG A 66 -6.02 -11.03 -20.24
N TYR A 67 -4.83 -11.18 -19.69
CA TYR A 67 -3.72 -11.84 -20.37
C TYR A 67 -4.09 -13.26 -20.76
N LEU A 68 -4.66 -14.05 -19.87
CA LEU A 68 -5.08 -15.43 -20.16
C LEU A 68 -6.15 -15.53 -21.23
N SER A 69 -6.97 -14.51 -21.42
CA SER A 69 -8.02 -14.49 -22.44
C SER A 69 -7.56 -13.94 -23.80
N THR A 70 -6.61 -13.02 -23.83
CA THR A 70 -6.18 -12.32 -25.06
C THR A 70 -4.77 -12.69 -25.53
N PHE A 71 -3.94 -13.22 -24.61
CA PHE A 71 -2.49 -13.47 -24.80
C PHE A 71 -1.70 -12.22 -25.21
N GLU A 72 -2.24 -11.02 -24.97
CA GLU A 72 -1.52 -9.77 -25.23
C GLU A 72 -0.53 -9.46 -24.12
N ILE A 73 0.76 -9.46 -24.43
CA ILE A 73 1.88 -9.21 -23.50
C ILE A 73 1.70 -7.93 -22.68
N LYS A 74 1.05 -6.89 -23.23
CA LYS A 74 0.80 -5.66 -22.50
C LYS A 74 0.08 -5.88 -21.16
N HIS A 75 -0.90 -6.80 -21.12
CA HIS A 75 -1.65 -7.10 -19.91
C HIS A 75 -0.77 -7.77 -18.87
N ASP A 76 0.12 -8.60 -19.29
CA ASP A 76 1.11 -9.26 -18.47
C ASP A 76 2.08 -8.26 -17.80
N VAL A 77 2.63 -7.35 -18.60
CA VAL A 77 3.51 -6.29 -18.10
C VAL A 77 2.79 -5.41 -17.07
N TYR A 78 1.53 -5.04 -17.32
CA TYR A 78 0.74 -4.27 -16.34
C TYR A 78 0.47 -5.07 -15.07
N ALA A 79 0.23 -6.38 -15.16
CA ALA A 79 0.03 -7.23 -13.99
C ALA A 79 1.28 -7.23 -13.08
N ILE A 80 2.48 -7.43 -13.66
CA ILE A 80 3.75 -7.40 -12.90
C ILE A 80 3.99 -6.05 -12.24
N GLN A 81 3.82 -4.96 -12.99
CA GLN A 81 4.05 -3.63 -12.44
C GLN A 81 3.08 -3.32 -11.29
N SER A 82 1.83 -3.77 -11.39
CA SER A 82 0.87 -3.64 -10.31
C SER A 82 1.29 -4.45 -9.08
N VAL A 83 1.85 -5.65 -9.25
CA VAL A 83 2.38 -6.45 -8.13
C VAL A 83 3.56 -5.73 -7.47
N ASN A 84 4.51 -5.20 -8.24
CA ASN A 84 5.66 -4.50 -7.69
C ASN A 84 5.24 -3.29 -6.82
N VAL A 85 4.29 -2.50 -7.32
CA VAL A 85 3.75 -1.35 -6.57
C VAL A 85 2.95 -1.83 -5.36
N GLY A 86 2.14 -2.88 -5.51
CA GLY A 86 1.38 -3.48 -4.40
C GLY A 86 2.29 -4.01 -3.29
N LEU A 87 3.39 -4.69 -3.63
CA LEU A 87 4.38 -5.16 -2.67
C LEU A 87 5.07 -4.02 -1.94
N PHE A 88 5.39 -2.91 -2.62
CA PHE A 88 5.94 -1.73 -1.97
C PHE A 88 4.99 -1.20 -0.88
N PHE A 89 3.71 -1.01 -1.20
CA PHE A 89 2.71 -0.59 -0.22
C PHE A 89 2.49 -1.63 0.88
N GLY A 90 2.52 -2.92 0.54
CA GLY A 90 2.38 -4.00 1.52
C GLY A 90 3.52 -4.02 2.54
N ILE A 91 4.77 -3.83 2.11
CA ILE A 91 5.93 -3.73 3.00
C ILE A 91 5.79 -2.50 3.90
N MET A 92 5.42 -1.35 3.35
CA MET A 92 5.16 -0.14 4.14
C MET A 92 4.02 -0.37 5.15
N GLY A 93 2.97 -1.08 4.75
CA GLY A 93 1.87 -1.48 5.62
C GLY A 93 2.32 -2.36 6.78
N ILE A 94 3.19 -3.36 6.53
CA ILE A 94 3.75 -4.19 7.62
C ILE A 94 4.61 -3.34 8.55
N VAL A 95 5.53 -2.54 8.03
CA VAL A 95 6.44 -1.72 8.85
C VAL A 95 5.64 -0.77 9.75
N THR A 96 4.68 -0.04 9.20
CA THR A 96 3.83 0.87 10.00
C THR A 96 2.94 0.11 10.98
N GLY A 97 2.48 -1.09 10.64
CA GLY A 97 1.72 -1.96 11.53
C GLY A 97 2.55 -2.50 12.70
N MET A 98 3.79 -2.90 12.45
CA MET A 98 4.74 -3.33 13.47
C MET A 98 5.08 -2.19 14.44
N GLU A 99 5.28 -0.98 13.92
CA GLU A 99 5.49 0.21 14.72
C GLU A 99 4.29 0.46 15.65
N TRP A 100 3.08 0.44 15.09
CA TRP A 100 1.86 0.63 15.89
C TRP A 100 1.65 -0.47 16.92
N ALA A 101 1.89 -1.73 16.55
CA ALA A 101 1.81 -2.87 17.47
C ALA A 101 2.78 -2.71 18.65
N ASN A 102 4.00 -2.25 18.38
CA ASN A 102 5.00 -2.03 19.43
C ASN A 102 4.57 -0.95 20.42
N PHE A 103 4.00 0.17 19.93
CA PHE A 103 3.49 1.24 20.82
C PHE A 103 2.24 0.84 21.59
N THR A 104 1.38 -0.01 21.03
CA THR A 104 0.09 -0.35 21.61
C THR A 104 0.18 -1.59 22.51
N TRP A 105 0.96 -2.59 22.12
CA TRP A 105 1.04 -3.90 22.78
C TRP A 105 2.43 -4.24 23.32
N GLY A 106 3.42 -3.37 23.13
CA GLY A 106 4.79 -3.53 23.61
C GLY A 106 5.64 -4.52 22.81
N THR A 107 5.13 -5.03 21.68
CA THR A 107 5.89 -5.92 20.79
C THR A 107 5.54 -5.61 19.33
N PRO A 108 6.54 -5.53 18.44
CA PRO A 108 6.31 -5.20 17.04
C PRO A 108 5.61 -6.31 16.25
N TRP A 109 5.68 -7.55 16.74
CA TRP A 109 5.00 -8.68 16.14
C TRP A 109 4.14 -9.41 17.18
N THR A 110 2.85 -9.35 16.97
CA THR A 110 1.87 -10.10 17.74
C THR A 110 1.38 -11.30 16.93
N ASN A 111 0.91 -12.34 17.59
CA ASN A 111 0.31 -13.47 16.88
C ASN A 111 -1.12 -13.15 16.39
N ASP A 112 -1.26 -11.98 15.79
CA ASP A 112 -2.50 -11.48 15.22
C ASP A 112 -2.74 -12.13 13.84
N PRO A 113 -3.92 -12.73 13.60
CA PRO A 113 -4.28 -13.31 12.31
C PRO A 113 -4.19 -12.33 11.14
N GLN A 114 -4.47 -11.03 11.34
CA GLN A 114 -4.38 -10.03 10.28
C GLN A 114 -2.93 -9.79 9.87
N LEU A 115 -2.02 -9.62 10.83
CA LEU A 115 -0.60 -9.41 10.57
C LEU A 115 0.03 -10.63 9.91
N ASN A 116 -0.27 -11.82 10.41
CA ASN A 116 0.19 -13.08 9.84
C ASN A 116 -0.36 -13.29 8.41
N GLY A 117 -1.64 -13.04 8.19
CA GLY A 117 -2.28 -13.13 6.87
C GLY A 117 -1.69 -12.16 5.86
N ALA A 118 -1.38 -10.95 6.30
CA ALA A 118 -0.70 -9.95 5.47
C ALA A 118 0.71 -10.39 5.05
N ALA A 119 1.50 -10.90 5.99
CA ALA A 119 2.83 -11.43 5.73
C ALA A 119 2.79 -12.61 4.74
N ILE A 120 1.88 -13.55 4.93
CA ILE A 120 1.68 -14.70 4.03
C ILE A 120 1.30 -14.20 2.63
N THR A 121 0.42 -13.21 2.52
CA THR A 121 0.03 -12.64 1.23
C THR A 121 1.22 -12.02 0.51
N ILE A 122 2.03 -11.25 1.20
CA ILE A 122 3.24 -10.63 0.63
C ILE A 122 4.23 -11.70 0.17
N LEU A 123 4.46 -12.74 0.98
CA LEU A 123 5.34 -13.86 0.63
C LEU A 123 4.83 -14.62 -0.60
N ALA A 124 3.52 -14.83 -0.73
CA ALA A 124 2.93 -15.47 -1.90
C ALA A 124 3.17 -14.65 -3.19
N TYR A 125 3.05 -13.32 -3.12
CA TYR A 125 3.35 -12.47 -4.26
C TYR A 125 4.85 -12.38 -4.58
N PHE A 126 5.73 -12.46 -3.59
CA PHE A 126 7.17 -12.62 -3.84
C PHE A 126 7.46 -13.96 -4.54
N ALA A 127 6.87 -15.06 -4.07
CA ALA A 127 7.00 -16.36 -4.72
C ALA A 127 6.49 -16.30 -6.17
N TYR A 128 5.35 -15.66 -6.43
CA TYR A 128 4.84 -15.43 -7.78
C TYR A 128 5.86 -14.71 -8.66
N LEU A 129 6.52 -13.64 -8.18
CA LEU A 129 7.54 -12.92 -8.95
C LEU A 129 8.79 -13.76 -9.22
N VAL A 130 9.19 -14.62 -8.29
CA VAL A 130 10.34 -15.52 -8.45
C VAL A 130 10.04 -16.63 -9.44
N LEU A 131 8.87 -17.26 -9.34
CA LEU A 131 8.48 -18.39 -10.22
C LEU A 131 8.22 -17.95 -11.67
N ARG A 132 8.01 -16.67 -11.89
CA ARG A 132 7.72 -16.09 -13.20
C ARG A 132 8.98 -15.73 -13.98
N ARG A 133 10.14 -15.73 -13.39
CA ARG A 133 11.42 -15.51 -14.06
C ARG A 133 11.79 -16.77 -14.83
#